data_6570dc1dc0380d8015466c068213e2e7
#
_entry.id   6570dc1dc0380d8015466c068213e2e7
#
_cell.length_a   1.000
_cell.length_b   1.000
_cell.length_c   1.000
_cell.angle_alpha   90.00
_cell.angle_beta   90.00
_cell.angle_gamma   90.00
#
_symmetry.space_group_name_H-M   'P 1'
#
loop_
_entity.id
_entity.type
_entity.pdbx_description
1 polymer ?
#
loop_
_entity_poly.entity_id
_entity_poly.type
_entity_poly.pdbx_seq_one_letter_code
_entity_poly.pdbx_strand_id
1 'polypeptide(L)'
;MTRHGLHRITRFRNGPRRKAIAIGVVGGSVVAGIVATMMPLLASDELSIRAVADTTATAVAQDGDNATKSTLATCPTRCDGNPRGGREAVVEFAVTSVPAAAVNVRATLRMHAWQQFAATVTAHASTLSARETRPALAVAGAALDTVTGVSKGVNEWDVSGLVTGNGTWTVSLAQSGLDTRIYWASVENRNPDLRPSLVISYDIGARPSPVTTTRPAPPPSPSASPPTAPKPSPTVAPTRTPTPSPSTTIPSGKCGSVSNKLVPSCGAWWGMYSPAGAGGGWDHGKAITDVEAQVGRKFDIVHRYHDFSNAGSNGAFPDAYETQQMREGRLMFFAWESRDFSAGTTLKWADVYSGRQDATIDAVAGRIRATGVPVFMGFDHEPEDEPAKGSDAEFVRAWRYVYERFAKAGATNAVWVWTMMGWSGHYSRYAGLYPGDRYVDWVAYDPYNFHVCNGSTVWKSPSTTVDGFYRWLDENGIGAGKPRMLAEFGTNFNSADPGAKQRWFQEFPAALKAHPKIKAAIYFNSPGMTTRTSTCDMTMNHDASALAGFSQAGRDGYLRQPTGGSR
;
A
#
# COMPACT_ATOMS: atom_id res chain seq x y z
N MET A 1 -15.83 42.31 33.94
CA MET A 1 -17.20 42.81 33.74
C MET A 1 -17.67 42.27 32.39
N THR A 2 -18.53 41.31 32.46
CA THR A 2 -19.86 41.11 31.85
C THR A 2 -19.87 41.05 30.30
N ARG A 3 -20.50 40.15 29.58
CA ARG A 3 -21.46 39.04 29.77
C ARG A 3 -21.67 38.41 28.38
N HIS A 4 -21.71 37.11 28.31
CA HIS A 4 -22.71 36.22 27.74
C HIS A 4 -23.41 36.61 26.41
N GLY A 5 -23.37 35.69 25.44
CA GLY A 5 -24.27 35.58 24.33
C GLY A 5 -24.31 34.13 23.76
N LEU A 6 -25.19 33.31 24.39
CA LEU A 6 -25.58 32.00 23.82
C LEU A 6 -26.46 32.23 22.58
N HIS A 7 -26.13 31.58 21.48
CA HIS A 7 -27.12 31.32 20.40
C HIS A 7 -27.40 29.82 20.26
N ARG A 8 -28.63 29.49 20.62
CA ARG A 8 -29.31 28.21 20.31
C ARG A 8 -29.48 28.10 18.79
N ILE A 9 -29.12 26.95 18.23
CA ILE A 9 -29.55 26.56 16.88
C ILE A 9 -30.56 25.44 17.02
N THR A 10 -31.75 25.75 16.55
CA THR A 10 -32.97 24.94 16.44
C THR A 10 -32.77 23.79 15.44
N ARG A 11 -33.20 22.61 15.86
CA ARG A 11 -33.32 21.42 15.03
C ARG A 11 -34.48 21.59 14.03
N PHE A 12 -34.24 21.36 12.76
CA PHE A 12 -35.28 21.00 11.80
C PHE A 12 -35.20 19.49 11.50
N ARG A 13 -36.23 18.79 11.95
CA ARG A 13 -36.61 17.44 11.50
C ARG A 13 -37.56 17.62 10.31
N ASN A 14 -37.27 17.01 9.18
CA ASN A 14 -38.28 16.56 8.21
C ASN A 14 -37.69 15.41 7.39
N GLY A 15 -38.20 14.20 7.63
CA GLY A 15 -38.02 13.03 6.79
C GLY A 15 -39.33 12.68 6.09
N PRO A 16 -39.31 12.20 4.86
CA PRO A 16 -40.53 11.72 4.19
C PRO A 16 -40.83 10.27 4.54
N ARG A 17 -42.09 10.04 4.90
CA ARG A 17 -42.71 8.74 5.13
C ARG A 17 -42.79 7.94 3.82
N ARG A 18 -42.22 6.75 3.77
CA ARG A 18 -42.56 5.76 2.74
C ARG A 18 -43.79 4.98 3.15
N LYS A 19 -44.79 4.95 2.29
CA LYS A 19 -46.01 4.13 2.41
C LYS A 19 -45.67 2.69 2.02
N ALA A 20 -45.93 1.74 2.92
CA ALA A 20 -45.92 0.32 2.63
C ALA A 20 -47.24 -0.04 1.91
N ILE A 21 -47.13 -0.72 0.78
CA ILE A 21 -48.28 -1.36 0.10
C ILE A 21 -48.16 -2.86 0.43
N ALA A 22 -49.19 -3.35 1.11
CA ALA A 22 -49.37 -4.78 1.35
C ALA A 22 -50.07 -5.40 0.13
N ILE A 23 -49.49 -6.44 -0.46
CA ILE A 23 -50.15 -7.28 -1.47
C ILE A 23 -50.35 -8.66 -0.85
N GLY A 24 -51.62 -9.07 -0.80
CA GLY A 24 -52.05 -10.33 -0.24
C GLY A 24 -51.67 -11.55 -1.11
N VAL A 25 -51.36 -12.61 -0.45
CA VAL A 25 -51.07 -13.93 -1.04
C VAL A 25 -52.40 -14.69 -1.16
N VAL A 26 -52.73 -15.09 -2.37
CA VAL A 26 -53.75 -16.14 -2.61
C VAL A 26 -52.96 -17.36 -3.11
N GLY A 27 -53.16 -18.50 -2.43
CA GLY A 27 -52.48 -19.72 -2.70
C GLY A 27 -52.99 -20.47 -3.94
N GLY A 28 -52.12 -21.24 -4.54
CA GLY A 28 -52.41 -22.22 -5.58
C GLY A 28 -51.24 -23.15 -5.76
N SER A 29 -51.32 -24.35 -5.21
CA SER A 29 -50.34 -25.42 -5.36
C SER A 29 -50.40 -26.01 -6.77
N VAL A 30 -49.31 -25.93 -7.52
CA VAL A 30 -49.02 -26.84 -8.65
C VAL A 30 -47.62 -27.37 -8.50
N VAL A 31 -47.50 -28.65 -8.23
CA VAL A 31 -46.26 -29.41 -8.23
C VAL A 31 -45.90 -29.69 -9.70
N ALA A 32 -44.88 -29.00 -10.23
CA ALA A 32 -44.21 -29.40 -11.43
C ALA A 32 -42.70 -29.45 -11.13
N GLY A 33 -42.12 -30.64 -11.13
CA GLY A 33 -40.71 -30.86 -10.92
C GLY A 33 -39.92 -30.24 -12.07
N ILE A 34 -39.19 -29.17 -11.76
CA ILE A 34 -38.16 -28.64 -12.62
C ILE A 34 -36.82 -29.10 -12.01
N VAL A 35 -36.16 -30.03 -12.71
CA VAL A 35 -34.75 -30.32 -12.48
C VAL A 35 -33.98 -29.07 -12.92
N ALA A 36 -33.71 -28.19 -11.96
CA ALA A 36 -32.79 -27.08 -12.18
C ALA A 36 -31.37 -27.67 -12.17
N THR A 37 -30.80 -27.84 -13.34
CA THR A 37 -29.35 -27.93 -13.51
C THR A 37 -28.74 -26.63 -12.95
N MET A 38 -28.19 -26.72 -11.75
CA MET A 38 -27.33 -25.67 -11.21
C MET A 38 -26.09 -25.56 -12.13
N MET A 39 -26.12 -24.59 -13.03
CA MET A 39 -24.87 -24.06 -13.59
C MET A 39 -24.11 -23.41 -12.43
N PRO A 40 -22.84 -23.76 -12.20
CA PRO A 40 -22.03 -23.00 -11.25
C PRO A 40 -21.97 -21.54 -11.75
N LEU A 41 -22.35 -20.59 -10.90
CA LEU A 41 -22.01 -19.20 -11.11
C LEU A 41 -20.48 -19.14 -11.17
N LEU A 42 -19.94 -18.85 -12.36
CA LEU A 42 -18.54 -18.55 -12.55
C LEU A 42 -18.29 -17.25 -11.77
N ALA A 43 -17.38 -17.28 -10.82
CA ALA A 43 -16.92 -16.06 -10.17
C ALA A 43 -16.20 -15.22 -11.24
N SER A 44 -16.66 -13.99 -11.49
CA SER A 44 -15.94 -13.05 -12.31
C SER A 44 -14.86 -12.39 -11.47
N ASP A 45 -13.61 -12.49 -11.91
CA ASP A 45 -12.50 -11.75 -11.30
C ASP A 45 -12.43 -10.34 -11.91
N GLU A 46 -12.12 -9.35 -11.07
CA GLU A 46 -11.99 -7.94 -11.47
C GLU A 46 -10.59 -7.44 -11.13
N LEU A 47 -9.95 -6.77 -12.09
CA LEU A 47 -8.64 -6.14 -11.96
C LEU A 47 -8.80 -4.63 -12.18
N SER A 48 -8.18 -3.83 -11.32
CA SER A 48 -8.08 -2.38 -11.53
C SER A 48 -6.63 -2.02 -11.87
N ILE A 49 -6.41 -1.46 -13.05
CA ILE A 49 -5.10 -1.11 -13.60
C ILE A 49 -5.03 0.40 -13.81
N ARG A 50 -4.04 1.04 -13.24
CA ARG A 50 -3.83 2.48 -13.44
C ARG A 50 -3.11 2.76 -14.76
N ALA A 51 -3.41 3.91 -15.37
CA ALA A 51 -2.67 4.38 -16.53
C ALA A 51 -1.18 4.54 -16.19
N VAL A 52 -0.32 4.18 -17.13
CA VAL A 52 1.15 4.26 -17.00
C VAL A 52 1.72 5.53 -17.63
N ALA A 53 0.96 6.16 -18.52
CA ALA A 53 1.29 7.45 -19.12
C ALA A 53 0.01 8.13 -19.61
N ASP A 54 0.03 9.45 -19.70
CA ASP A 54 -1.00 10.22 -20.37
C ASP A 54 -0.47 11.55 -20.91
N THR A 55 -1.23 12.16 -21.81
CA THR A 55 -0.92 13.46 -22.40
C THR A 55 -2.20 14.11 -22.97
N THR A 56 -2.14 15.40 -23.26
CA THR A 56 -3.17 16.08 -24.03
C THR A 56 -2.65 16.36 -25.44
N ALA A 57 -3.26 15.72 -26.46
CA ALA A 57 -3.02 16.04 -27.85
C ALA A 57 -3.70 17.37 -28.22
N THR A 58 -3.06 18.21 -29.03
CA THR A 58 -3.55 19.55 -29.37
C THR A 58 -3.49 19.81 -30.88
N ALA A 59 -4.47 20.56 -31.39
CA ALA A 59 -4.53 20.97 -32.81
C ALA A 59 -3.38 21.93 -33.21
N VAL A 60 -2.78 22.61 -32.23
CA VAL A 60 -1.65 23.54 -32.44
C VAL A 60 -0.59 23.26 -31.37
N ALA A 61 0.63 23.00 -31.77
CA ALA A 61 1.78 22.62 -30.93
C ALA A 61 2.33 23.79 -30.08
N GLN A 62 1.47 24.64 -29.49
CA GLN A 62 1.90 25.85 -28.76
C GLN A 62 1.87 25.76 -27.23
N ASP A 63 1.25 24.74 -26.67
CA ASP A 63 1.05 24.65 -25.22
C ASP A 63 2.03 23.65 -24.61
N GLY A 64 3.22 24.09 -24.25
CA GLY A 64 4.17 23.41 -23.36
C GLY A 64 4.13 21.87 -23.26
N ASP A 65 4.93 21.31 -22.39
CA ASP A 65 4.90 19.88 -22.08
C ASP A 65 3.55 19.48 -21.45
N ASN A 66 2.77 18.64 -22.13
CA ASN A 66 1.46 18.18 -21.67
C ASN A 66 1.54 16.84 -20.92
N ALA A 67 2.64 16.10 -21.04
CA ALA A 67 2.80 14.79 -20.39
C ALA A 67 3.14 14.89 -18.88
N THR A 68 3.41 16.09 -18.37
CA THR A 68 3.74 16.32 -16.94
C THR A 68 2.68 17.13 -16.20
N LYS A 69 1.55 17.43 -16.83
CA LYS A 69 0.47 18.20 -16.20
C LYS A 69 -0.41 17.32 -15.33
N SER A 70 -0.81 17.80 -14.17
CA SER A 70 -1.73 17.11 -13.25
C SER A 70 -3.16 16.96 -13.78
N THR A 71 -3.45 17.50 -14.97
CA THR A 71 -4.76 17.43 -15.63
C THR A 71 -4.60 17.23 -17.13
N LEU A 72 -5.44 16.37 -17.68
CA LEU A 72 -5.68 16.24 -19.12
C LEU A 72 -6.83 17.17 -19.54
N ALA A 73 -6.93 17.44 -20.84
CA ALA A 73 -8.01 18.26 -21.36
C ALA A 73 -8.64 17.66 -22.62
N THR A 74 -9.97 17.76 -22.72
CA THR A 74 -10.71 17.55 -23.96
C THR A 74 -11.42 18.83 -24.37
N CYS A 75 -11.51 19.07 -25.67
CA CYS A 75 -12.24 20.19 -26.25
C CYS A 75 -12.50 19.93 -27.75
N PRO A 76 -13.66 20.33 -28.30
CA PRO A 76 -13.89 20.18 -29.73
C PRO A 76 -12.94 21.05 -30.55
N THR A 77 -12.94 20.91 -31.88
CA THR A 77 -12.07 21.65 -32.80
C THR A 77 -12.06 23.16 -32.53
N ARG A 78 -13.22 23.72 -32.24
CA ARG A 78 -13.34 25.07 -31.67
C ARG A 78 -13.39 24.94 -30.15
N CYS A 79 -12.49 25.61 -29.45
CA CYS A 79 -12.32 25.50 -28.01
C CYS A 79 -12.16 26.88 -27.39
N ASP A 80 -13.02 27.21 -26.42
CA ASP A 80 -13.02 28.51 -25.73
C ASP A 80 -12.97 29.70 -26.73
N GLY A 81 -13.74 29.59 -27.84
CA GLY A 81 -13.77 30.57 -28.91
C GLY A 81 -12.59 30.49 -29.91
N ASN A 82 -11.58 29.66 -29.68
CA ASN A 82 -10.45 29.47 -30.59
C ASN A 82 -10.75 28.39 -31.65
N PRO A 83 -10.79 28.72 -32.96
CA PRO A 83 -11.13 27.76 -34.02
C PRO A 83 -10.09 26.65 -34.22
N ARG A 84 -8.91 26.74 -33.60
CA ARG A 84 -7.85 25.72 -33.62
C ARG A 84 -7.53 25.23 -32.21
N GLY A 85 -8.47 25.30 -31.29
CA GLY A 85 -8.28 24.96 -29.86
C GLY A 85 -8.54 23.50 -29.52
N GLY A 86 -8.80 22.62 -30.52
CA GLY A 86 -9.13 21.20 -30.30
C GLY A 86 -8.12 20.47 -29.42
N ARG A 87 -8.63 19.63 -28.50
CA ARG A 87 -7.83 18.86 -27.55
C ARG A 87 -8.43 17.47 -27.35
N GLU A 88 -7.58 16.46 -27.23
CA GLU A 88 -7.94 15.10 -26.85
C GLU A 88 -7.08 14.67 -25.68
N ALA A 89 -7.72 14.05 -24.69
CA ALA A 89 -6.99 13.38 -23.61
C ALA A 89 -6.57 11.99 -24.07
N VAL A 90 -5.29 11.65 -23.95
CA VAL A 90 -4.70 10.37 -24.37
C VAL A 90 -4.15 9.67 -23.15
N VAL A 91 -4.54 8.41 -22.93
CA VAL A 91 -4.14 7.60 -21.77
C VAL A 91 -3.63 6.23 -22.22
N GLU A 92 -2.53 5.75 -21.63
CA GLU A 92 -1.90 4.47 -21.93
C GLU A 92 -1.92 3.54 -20.73
N PHE A 93 -2.26 2.29 -20.96
CA PHE A 93 -2.32 1.23 -19.93
C PHE A 93 -1.42 0.07 -20.31
N ALA A 94 -0.61 -0.40 -19.37
CA ALA A 94 0.14 -1.65 -19.48
C ALA A 94 -0.58 -2.75 -18.71
N VAL A 95 -1.26 -3.64 -19.42
CA VAL A 95 -2.01 -4.76 -18.84
C VAL A 95 -1.13 -6.00 -18.88
N THR A 96 -0.83 -6.59 -17.71
CA THR A 96 0.05 -7.76 -17.59
C THR A 96 -0.53 -8.86 -16.71
N SER A 97 -1.68 -8.61 -16.09
CA SER A 97 -2.23 -9.44 -15.02
C SER A 97 -3.45 -10.27 -15.42
N VAL A 98 -3.91 -10.20 -16.67
CA VAL A 98 -5.02 -11.02 -17.15
C VAL A 98 -4.50 -12.46 -17.34
N PRO A 99 -5.11 -13.48 -16.68
CA PRO A 99 -4.68 -14.86 -16.81
C PRO A 99 -4.84 -15.38 -18.24
N ALA A 100 -3.94 -16.28 -18.67
CA ALA A 100 -4.02 -16.88 -20.01
C ALA A 100 -5.29 -17.72 -20.24
N ALA A 101 -5.96 -18.15 -19.15
CA ALA A 101 -7.23 -18.87 -19.22
C ALA A 101 -8.46 -17.97 -19.15
N ALA A 102 -8.27 -16.64 -19.12
CA ALA A 102 -9.36 -15.68 -19.08
C ALA A 102 -10.16 -15.72 -20.40
N VAL A 103 -11.48 -15.70 -20.26
CA VAL A 103 -12.45 -15.59 -21.36
C VAL A 103 -13.43 -14.47 -21.04
N ASN A 104 -14.16 -13.98 -22.02
CA ASN A 104 -15.14 -12.90 -21.85
C ASN A 104 -14.54 -11.64 -21.20
N VAL A 105 -13.31 -11.29 -21.58
CA VAL A 105 -12.63 -10.10 -21.06
C VAL A 105 -13.43 -8.85 -21.41
N ARG A 106 -13.78 -8.07 -20.38
CA ARG A 106 -14.43 -6.77 -20.49
C ARG A 106 -13.55 -5.73 -19.84
N ALA A 107 -13.52 -4.52 -20.40
CA ALA A 107 -12.69 -3.45 -19.88
C ALA A 107 -13.46 -2.13 -19.86
N THR A 108 -13.41 -1.43 -18.74
CA THR A 108 -14.04 -0.11 -18.53
C THR A 108 -12.97 0.92 -18.21
N LEU A 109 -12.85 1.96 -19.03
CA LEU A 109 -12.02 3.12 -18.75
C LEU A 109 -12.73 4.03 -17.74
N ARG A 110 -12.03 4.46 -16.69
CA ARG A 110 -12.51 5.40 -15.68
C ARG A 110 -11.69 6.68 -15.69
N MET A 111 -12.36 7.83 -15.84
CA MET A 111 -11.74 9.15 -15.81
C MET A 111 -12.49 10.07 -14.87
N HIS A 112 -11.79 10.87 -14.08
CA HIS A 112 -12.38 11.81 -13.13
C HIS A 112 -12.44 13.21 -13.70
N ALA A 113 -13.67 13.79 -13.76
CA ALA A 113 -13.92 15.19 -14.13
C ALA A 113 -14.20 16.05 -12.89
N TRP A 114 -13.68 17.29 -12.87
CA TRP A 114 -13.84 18.20 -11.73
C TRP A 114 -15.20 18.87 -11.64
N GLN A 115 -15.90 18.93 -12.76
CA GLN A 115 -17.20 19.61 -12.88
C GLN A 115 -18.12 18.80 -13.78
N GLN A 116 -19.42 19.11 -13.73
CA GLN A 116 -20.43 18.57 -14.64
C GLN A 116 -20.50 19.41 -15.92
N PHE A 117 -20.66 18.75 -17.07
CA PHE A 117 -20.78 19.39 -18.39
C PHE A 117 -21.86 18.73 -19.24
N ALA A 118 -22.63 19.53 -19.97
CA ALA A 118 -23.57 19.05 -21.00
C ALA A 118 -22.81 18.80 -22.33
N ALA A 119 -21.82 17.93 -22.30
CA ALA A 119 -20.98 17.59 -23.44
C ALA A 119 -21.05 16.10 -23.73
N THR A 120 -20.75 15.73 -24.96
CA THR A 120 -20.56 14.31 -25.37
C THR A 120 -19.08 14.04 -25.49
N VAL A 121 -18.60 12.95 -24.86
CA VAL A 121 -17.21 12.52 -24.91
C VAL A 121 -17.14 11.07 -25.37
N THR A 122 -16.44 10.83 -26.49
CA THR A 122 -16.27 9.52 -27.11
C THR A 122 -14.85 8.99 -26.85
N ALA A 123 -14.75 7.76 -26.38
CA ALA A 123 -13.50 7.03 -26.30
C ALA A 123 -13.18 6.37 -27.64
N HIS A 124 -11.95 6.50 -28.08
CA HIS A 124 -11.44 5.93 -29.32
C HIS A 124 -10.19 5.08 -29.07
N ALA A 125 -9.99 4.02 -29.87
CA ALA A 125 -8.69 3.39 -29.96
C ALA A 125 -7.68 4.41 -30.52
N SER A 126 -6.52 4.57 -29.88
CA SER A 126 -5.53 5.57 -30.28
C SER A 126 -4.20 4.94 -30.66
N THR A 127 -3.59 5.48 -31.72
CA THR A 127 -2.21 5.19 -32.10
C THR A 127 -1.21 6.25 -31.62
N LEU A 128 -1.70 7.31 -30.95
CA LEU A 128 -0.85 8.33 -30.35
C LEU A 128 -0.07 7.74 -29.19
N SER A 129 1.17 8.16 -29.05
CA SER A 129 1.95 7.84 -27.85
C SER A 129 1.54 8.77 -26.69
N ALA A 130 1.05 8.20 -25.61
CA ALA A 130 0.75 8.96 -24.38
C ALA A 130 2.03 9.50 -23.69
N ARG A 131 3.22 9.11 -24.17
CA ARG A 131 4.53 9.57 -23.68
C ARG A 131 5.07 10.76 -24.47
N GLU A 132 4.40 11.18 -25.52
CA GLU A 132 4.79 12.37 -26.28
C GLU A 132 4.42 13.63 -25.50
N THR A 133 5.37 14.55 -25.42
CA THR A 133 5.18 15.82 -24.70
C THR A 133 4.27 16.78 -25.46
N ARG A 134 4.15 16.63 -26.77
CA ARG A 134 3.37 17.52 -27.65
C ARG A 134 2.73 16.76 -28.81
N PRO A 135 1.90 15.76 -28.58
CA PRO A 135 1.27 15.05 -29.67
C PRO A 135 0.29 15.95 -30.42
N ALA A 136 0.36 15.89 -31.75
CA ALA A 136 -0.66 16.50 -32.59
C ALA A 136 -1.95 15.65 -32.53
N LEU A 137 -3.14 16.30 -32.76
CA LEU A 137 -4.36 15.54 -32.93
C LEU A 137 -4.20 14.56 -34.09
N ALA A 138 -4.44 13.27 -33.81
CA ALA A 138 -4.50 12.24 -34.84
C ALA A 138 -5.91 12.13 -35.41
N VAL A 139 -6.02 11.43 -36.54
CA VAL A 139 -7.34 10.93 -36.98
C VAL A 139 -7.82 9.96 -35.91
N ALA A 140 -8.99 10.24 -35.33
CA ALA A 140 -9.57 9.36 -34.33
C ALA A 140 -9.69 7.93 -34.88
N GLY A 141 -9.21 6.96 -34.13
CA GLY A 141 -9.41 5.54 -34.42
C GLY A 141 -10.88 5.13 -34.29
N ALA A 142 -11.15 3.83 -34.29
CA ALA A 142 -12.50 3.33 -34.09
C ALA A 142 -13.10 3.86 -32.78
N ALA A 143 -14.33 4.36 -32.83
CA ALA A 143 -15.09 4.72 -31.61
C ALA A 143 -15.40 3.44 -30.83
N LEU A 144 -15.18 3.49 -29.53
CA LEU A 144 -15.38 2.36 -28.60
C LEU A 144 -16.69 2.56 -27.83
N ASP A 145 -16.85 3.71 -27.17
CA ASP A 145 -18.03 4.05 -26.39
C ASP A 145 -18.19 5.57 -26.27
N THR A 146 -19.40 6.02 -25.93
CA THR A 146 -19.74 7.44 -25.87
C THR A 146 -20.56 7.77 -24.61
N VAL A 147 -20.07 8.71 -23.82
CA VAL A 147 -20.77 9.29 -22.67
C VAL A 147 -21.37 10.62 -23.05
N THR A 148 -22.69 10.76 -22.87
CA THR A 148 -23.42 12.02 -23.05
C THR A 148 -23.78 12.59 -21.69
N GLY A 149 -23.35 13.83 -21.43
CA GLY A 149 -23.49 14.46 -20.11
C GLY A 149 -22.38 14.00 -19.15
N VAL A 150 -21.24 14.70 -19.16
CA VAL A 150 -20.12 14.43 -18.24
C VAL A 150 -20.54 14.78 -16.82
N SER A 151 -20.43 13.84 -15.90
CA SER A 151 -20.69 14.03 -14.46
C SER A 151 -19.46 14.55 -13.72
N LYS A 152 -19.68 15.35 -12.66
CA LYS A 152 -18.62 15.59 -11.68
C LYS A 152 -18.28 14.27 -10.99
N GLY A 153 -17.01 13.91 -10.96
CA GLY A 153 -16.52 12.63 -10.43
C GLY A 153 -16.14 11.68 -11.55
N VAL A 154 -16.29 10.38 -11.32
CA VAL A 154 -15.90 9.32 -12.25
C VAL A 154 -16.90 9.24 -13.40
N ASN A 155 -16.37 9.17 -14.62
CA ASN A 155 -17.09 8.87 -15.85
C ASN A 155 -16.47 7.60 -16.45
N GLU A 156 -17.28 6.75 -17.06
CA GLU A 156 -16.91 5.40 -17.49
C GLU A 156 -17.22 5.18 -18.97
N TRP A 157 -16.31 4.51 -19.68
CA TRP A 157 -16.47 4.10 -21.08
C TRP A 157 -16.14 2.60 -21.22
N ASP A 158 -16.98 1.86 -21.93
CA ASP A 158 -16.67 0.48 -22.30
C ASP A 158 -15.60 0.49 -23.41
N VAL A 159 -14.43 -0.04 -23.10
CA VAL A 159 -13.30 -0.18 -24.01
C VAL A 159 -12.94 -1.64 -24.30
N SER A 160 -13.88 -2.56 -24.06
CA SER A 160 -13.71 -4.00 -24.29
C SER A 160 -13.40 -4.32 -25.75
N GLY A 161 -13.85 -3.47 -26.69
CA GLY A 161 -13.51 -3.61 -28.12
C GLY A 161 -12.03 -3.39 -28.44
N LEU A 162 -11.28 -2.73 -27.56
CA LEU A 162 -9.83 -2.52 -27.67
C LEU A 162 -9.05 -3.46 -26.75
N VAL A 163 -9.41 -3.52 -25.46
CA VAL A 163 -8.65 -4.22 -24.42
C VAL A 163 -9.14 -5.66 -24.31
N THR A 164 -8.47 -6.56 -25.01
CA THR A 164 -8.86 -7.97 -25.10
C THR A 164 -8.01 -8.92 -24.24
N GLY A 165 -7.06 -8.38 -23.47
CA GLY A 165 -6.14 -9.15 -22.62
C GLY A 165 -4.88 -8.38 -22.27
N ASN A 166 -3.79 -9.09 -22.02
CA ASN A 166 -2.49 -8.47 -21.72
C ASN A 166 -1.94 -7.74 -22.96
N GLY A 167 -1.33 -6.58 -22.74
CA GLY A 167 -0.76 -5.72 -23.76
C GLY A 167 -0.63 -4.27 -23.31
N THR A 168 -0.16 -3.43 -24.23
CA THR A 168 -0.18 -1.97 -24.04
C THR A 168 -1.31 -1.39 -24.87
N TRP A 169 -2.21 -0.65 -24.23
CA TRP A 169 -3.44 -0.16 -24.83
C TRP A 169 -3.52 1.35 -24.65
N THR A 170 -3.78 2.08 -25.72
CA THR A 170 -3.92 3.54 -25.69
C THR A 170 -5.33 3.95 -26.13
N VAL A 171 -5.96 4.78 -25.31
CA VAL A 171 -7.30 5.33 -25.54
C VAL A 171 -7.20 6.85 -25.65
N SER A 172 -7.85 7.45 -26.63
CA SER A 172 -8.07 8.90 -26.67
C SER A 172 -9.54 9.23 -26.38
N LEU A 173 -9.78 10.35 -25.69
CA LEU A 173 -11.09 10.92 -25.43
C LEU A 173 -11.26 12.17 -26.29
N ALA A 174 -12.24 12.16 -27.20
CA ALA A 174 -12.63 13.28 -28.03
C ALA A 174 -13.97 13.85 -27.58
N GLN A 175 -14.07 15.18 -27.51
CA GLN A 175 -15.25 15.91 -27.06
C GLN A 175 -16.04 16.53 -28.22
N SER A 176 -17.37 16.54 -28.08
CA SER A 176 -18.28 17.25 -28.96
C SER A 176 -19.44 17.91 -28.20
N GLY A 177 -20.19 18.77 -28.86
CA GLY A 177 -21.42 19.35 -28.33
C GLY A 177 -21.28 20.56 -27.39
N LEU A 178 -20.08 20.85 -26.86
CA LEU A 178 -19.85 22.01 -25.98
C LEU A 178 -18.50 22.64 -26.31
N ASP A 179 -18.47 23.93 -26.62
CA ASP A 179 -17.26 24.73 -26.94
C ASP A 179 -16.59 25.23 -25.66
N THR A 180 -16.31 24.34 -24.74
CA THR A 180 -15.64 24.64 -23.47
C THR A 180 -14.77 23.47 -23.08
N ARG A 181 -13.60 23.78 -22.54
CA ARG A 181 -12.62 22.78 -22.14
C ARG A 181 -13.07 21.98 -20.92
N ILE A 182 -13.03 20.67 -21.02
CA ILE A 182 -13.22 19.76 -19.88
C ILE A 182 -11.85 19.31 -19.40
N TYR A 183 -11.62 19.41 -18.10
CA TYR A 183 -10.40 18.92 -17.45
C TYR A 183 -10.65 17.60 -16.74
N TRP A 184 -9.75 16.65 -16.99
CA TRP A 184 -9.72 15.32 -16.41
C TRP A 184 -8.48 15.17 -15.52
N ALA A 185 -8.55 14.34 -14.49
CA ALA A 185 -7.36 13.99 -13.73
C ALA A 185 -6.37 13.19 -14.60
N SER A 186 -5.09 13.44 -14.44
CA SER A 186 -3.99 12.74 -15.15
C SER A 186 -3.27 11.75 -14.25
N VAL A 187 -2.30 11.01 -14.80
CA VAL A 187 -1.41 10.12 -14.01
C VAL A 187 -0.53 10.92 -13.03
N GLU A 188 -0.27 12.20 -13.32
CA GLU A 188 0.46 13.12 -12.43
C GLU A 188 -0.43 13.74 -11.35
N ASN A 189 -1.73 13.43 -11.33
CA ASN A 189 -2.61 13.94 -10.29
C ASN A 189 -2.13 13.50 -8.91
N ARG A 190 -2.06 14.44 -7.97
CA ARG A 190 -1.57 14.19 -6.60
C ARG A 190 -2.44 13.20 -5.84
N ASN A 191 -3.76 13.18 -6.10
CA ASN A 191 -4.64 12.16 -5.56
C ASN A 191 -4.67 10.94 -6.50
N PRO A 192 -4.09 9.80 -6.11
CA PRO A 192 -4.04 8.61 -6.94
C PRO A 192 -5.42 8.02 -7.25
N ASP A 193 -6.44 8.25 -6.42
CA ASP A 193 -7.78 7.70 -6.65
C ASP A 193 -8.56 8.44 -7.75
N LEU A 194 -8.07 9.61 -8.14
CA LEU A 194 -8.64 10.38 -9.24
C LEU A 194 -7.98 10.07 -10.59
N ARG A 195 -6.85 9.34 -10.58
CA ARG A 195 -6.07 9.05 -11.79
C ARG A 195 -6.83 8.13 -12.73
N PRO A 196 -6.56 8.22 -14.04
CA PRO A 196 -7.15 7.32 -15.01
C PRO A 196 -6.91 5.85 -14.62
N SER A 197 -7.95 5.04 -14.70
CA SER A 197 -7.86 3.60 -14.41
C SER A 197 -8.67 2.79 -15.40
N LEU A 198 -8.24 1.54 -15.60
CA LEU A 198 -8.90 0.54 -16.41
C LEU A 198 -9.38 -0.57 -15.48
N VAL A 199 -10.68 -0.81 -15.46
CA VAL A 199 -11.26 -1.94 -14.73
C VAL A 199 -11.50 -3.07 -15.72
N ILE A 200 -10.89 -4.22 -15.48
CA ILE A 200 -10.98 -5.39 -16.35
C ILE A 200 -11.67 -6.50 -15.57
N SER A 201 -12.78 -7.00 -16.09
CA SER A 201 -13.44 -8.22 -15.61
C SER A 201 -13.31 -9.34 -16.64
N TYR A 202 -13.20 -10.57 -16.15
CA TYR A 202 -13.09 -11.76 -17.01
C TYR A 202 -13.63 -13.00 -16.28
N ASP A 203 -13.99 -14.01 -17.08
CA ASP A 203 -14.32 -15.33 -16.55
C ASP A 203 -13.10 -16.25 -16.71
N ILE A 204 -12.91 -17.17 -15.78
CA ILE A 204 -11.92 -18.24 -15.96
C ILE A 204 -12.60 -19.41 -16.67
N GLY A 205 -12.14 -19.70 -17.87
CA GLY A 205 -12.62 -20.87 -18.62
C GLY A 205 -12.41 -22.18 -17.83
N ALA A 206 -13.38 -23.07 -17.89
CA ALA A 206 -13.27 -24.37 -17.22
C ALA A 206 -11.97 -25.06 -17.63
N ARG A 207 -11.13 -25.41 -16.65
CA ARG A 207 -9.93 -26.21 -16.89
C ARG A 207 -10.36 -27.51 -17.58
N PRO A 208 -9.80 -27.90 -18.74
CA PRO A 208 -10.12 -29.19 -19.32
C PRO A 208 -9.86 -30.27 -18.27
N SER A 209 -10.87 -31.08 -17.99
CA SER A 209 -10.74 -32.22 -17.08
C SER A 209 -9.56 -33.07 -17.54
N PRO A 210 -8.68 -33.53 -16.65
CA PRO A 210 -7.59 -34.40 -17.03
C PRO A 210 -8.20 -35.60 -17.74
N VAL A 211 -7.77 -35.84 -18.99
CA VAL A 211 -8.10 -37.07 -19.72
C VAL A 211 -7.64 -38.21 -18.85
N THR A 212 -8.59 -38.99 -18.35
CA THR A 212 -8.30 -40.20 -17.59
C THR A 212 -7.72 -41.20 -18.61
N THR A 213 -6.42 -41.20 -18.74
CA THR A 213 -5.72 -42.30 -19.43
C THR A 213 -5.96 -43.53 -18.57
N THR A 214 -6.82 -44.42 -19.03
CA THR A 214 -6.99 -45.73 -18.47
C THR A 214 -5.64 -46.45 -18.52
N ARG A 215 -5.06 -46.60 -17.34
CA ARG A 215 -3.81 -47.37 -17.17
C ARG A 215 -4.12 -48.81 -17.58
N PRO A 216 -3.33 -49.44 -18.49
CA PRO A 216 -3.46 -50.86 -18.75
C PRO A 216 -3.30 -51.67 -17.48
N ALA A 217 -4.12 -52.72 -17.34
CA ALA A 217 -4.08 -53.65 -16.20
C ALA A 217 -2.67 -54.28 -16.08
N PRO A 218 -2.14 -54.45 -14.86
CA PRO A 218 -0.86 -55.12 -14.66
C PRO A 218 -0.95 -56.61 -15.04
N PRO A 219 0.10 -57.20 -15.59
CA PRO A 219 0.16 -58.62 -15.87
C PRO A 219 0.14 -59.46 -14.55
N PRO A 220 -0.32 -60.72 -14.56
CA PRO A 220 -0.43 -61.54 -13.38
C PRO A 220 0.92 -61.87 -12.73
N SER A 221 0.98 -61.80 -11.42
CA SER A 221 2.15 -62.17 -10.60
C SER A 221 2.55 -63.62 -10.81
N PRO A 222 3.84 -63.92 -10.96
CA PRO A 222 4.32 -65.29 -10.87
C PRO A 222 4.37 -65.78 -9.43
N SER A 223 4.08 -67.08 -9.28
CA SER A 223 3.98 -67.87 -8.08
C SER A 223 5.25 -67.85 -7.21
N ALA A 224 5.02 -67.95 -5.90
CA ALA A 224 6.04 -67.92 -4.85
C ALA A 224 7.04 -69.05 -4.93
N SER A 225 8.34 -68.74 -4.72
CA SER A 225 9.39 -69.69 -4.42
C SER A 225 9.83 -69.57 -2.93
N PRO A 226 10.34 -70.63 -2.33
CA PRO A 226 10.43 -70.80 -0.88
C PRO A 226 11.52 -69.97 -0.18
N PRO A 227 11.49 -69.92 1.17
CA PRO A 227 12.28 -68.95 1.96
C PRO A 227 13.76 -69.32 2.05
N THR A 228 14.62 -68.37 1.78
CA THR A 228 16.06 -68.44 2.05
C THR A 228 16.42 -67.69 3.34
N ALA A 229 17.39 -68.20 4.04
CA ALA A 229 17.90 -67.83 5.37
C ALA A 229 18.27 -66.36 5.58
N PRO A 230 18.28 -65.86 6.82
CA PRO A 230 18.50 -64.44 7.12
C PRO A 230 19.91 -63.98 6.88
N LYS A 231 20.03 -62.89 6.14
CA LYS A 231 21.27 -62.16 5.89
C LYS A 231 21.49 -61.13 7.02
N PRO A 232 22.72 -60.91 7.49
CA PRO A 232 22.99 -60.01 8.61
C PRO A 232 22.61 -58.58 8.33
N SER A 233 22.10 -57.89 9.35
CA SER A 233 21.70 -56.47 9.33
C SER A 233 22.84 -55.57 8.87
N PRO A 234 22.54 -54.58 8.00
CA PRO A 234 23.51 -53.55 7.69
C PRO A 234 23.69 -52.62 8.88
N THR A 235 24.94 -52.38 9.24
CA THR A 235 25.40 -51.39 10.19
C THR A 235 24.82 -50.03 9.86
N VAL A 236 24.15 -49.43 10.85
CA VAL A 236 23.57 -48.08 10.75
C VAL A 236 24.71 -47.10 10.44
N ALA A 237 24.63 -46.46 9.27
CA ALA A 237 25.49 -45.33 8.95
C ALA A 237 25.15 -44.16 9.91
N PRO A 238 26.16 -43.42 10.39
CA PRO A 238 25.90 -42.31 11.30
C PRO A 238 24.98 -41.30 10.66
N THR A 239 23.88 -41.01 11.35
CA THR A 239 22.94 -39.96 11.04
C THR A 239 23.73 -38.67 10.86
N ARG A 240 23.68 -38.07 9.66
CA ARG A 240 24.24 -36.75 9.45
C ARG A 240 23.50 -35.77 10.36
N THR A 241 24.18 -35.25 11.34
CA THR A 241 23.77 -34.08 12.11
C THR A 241 23.34 -33.00 11.10
N PRO A 242 22.18 -32.37 11.25
CA PRO A 242 21.82 -31.27 10.39
C PRO A 242 22.91 -30.21 10.54
N THR A 243 23.53 -29.87 9.42
CA THR A 243 24.46 -28.74 9.33
C THR A 243 23.71 -27.52 9.84
N PRO A 244 24.22 -26.82 10.87
CA PRO A 244 23.58 -25.58 11.31
C PRO A 244 23.51 -24.65 10.10
N SER A 245 22.34 -24.11 9.84
CA SER A 245 22.11 -23.02 8.88
C SER A 245 23.21 -21.99 9.10
N PRO A 246 23.78 -21.39 8.05
CA PRO A 246 24.91 -20.47 8.24
C PRO A 246 24.49 -19.36 9.20
N SER A 247 25.04 -19.40 10.39
CA SER A 247 24.98 -18.30 11.34
C SER A 247 25.66 -17.13 10.65
N THR A 248 24.90 -16.10 10.29
CA THR A 248 25.45 -14.89 9.71
C THR A 248 26.33 -14.21 10.75
N THR A 249 27.55 -14.60 10.81
CA THR A 249 28.63 -13.93 11.59
C THR A 249 28.95 -12.64 10.85
N ILE A 250 28.44 -11.52 11.37
CA ILE A 250 28.84 -10.18 10.95
C ILE A 250 30.33 -10.01 11.35
N PRO A 251 31.21 -9.53 10.45
CA PRO A 251 32.60 -9.28 10.82
C PRO A 251 32.67 -8.29 11.98
N SER A 252 33.51 -8.58 12.96
CA SER A 252 33.72 -7.85 14.19
C SER A 252 34.36 -6.45 13.98
N GLY A 253 33.51 -5.49 13.58
CA GLY A 253 33.72 -4.07 13.87
C GLY A 253 33.08 -3.75 15.21
N LYS A 254 33.34 -2.61 15.82
CA LYS A 254 32.89 -2.19 17.16
C LYS A 254 31.40 -2.37 17.51
N CYS A 255 30.54 -2.78 16.55
CA CYS A 255 29.15 -3.15 16.68
C CYS A 255 28.92 -4.48 15.97
N GLY A 256 29.04 -5.60 16.65
CA GLY A 256 29.33 -6.89 16.00
C GLY A 256 28.21 -7.91 15.93
N SER A 257 27.01 -7.67 16.51
CA SER A 257 25.96 -8.67 16.48
C SER A 257 24.57 -8.05 16.39
N VAL A 258 23.68 -8.78 15.72
CA VAL A 258 22.24 -8.49 15.68
C VAL A 258 21.53 -9.71 16.25
N SER A 259 20.59 -9.50 17.16
CA SER A 259 19.80 -10.59 17.74
C SER A 259 18.82 -11.15 16.69
N ASN A 260 18.28 -12.35 16.96
CA ASN A 260 17.20 -12.95 16.14
C ASN A 260 15.91 -12.10 16.12
N LYS A 261 15.79 -11.10 16.99
CA LYS A 261 14.73 -10.10 17.00
C LYS A 261 15.19 -8.77 16.39
N LEU A 262 16.22 -8.80 15.56
CA LEU A 262 16.75 -7.67 14.79
C LEU A 262 17.25 -6.50 15.65
N VAL A 263 17.62 -6.74 16.93
CA VAL A 263 18.19 -5.71 17.80
C VAL A 263 19.67 -5.61 17.57
N PRO A 264 20.20 -4.46 17.08
CA PRO A 264 21.65 -4.26 16.95
C PRO A 264 22.28 -4.10 18.33
N SER A 265 23.45 -4.70 18.53
CA SER A 265 24.20 -4.64 19.81
C SER A 265 24.64 -3.22 20.16
N CYS A 266 24.82 -2.35 19.17
CA CYS A 266 25.08 -0.92 19.36
C CYS A 266 24.44 -0.10 18.25
N GLY A 267 24.24 1.21 18.51
CA GLY A 267 23.63 2.14 17.58
C GLY A 267 22.16 1.80 17.26
N ALA A 268 21.70 2.27 16.12
CA ALA A 268 20.35 2.08 15.62
C ALA A 268 20.32 1.84 14.10
N TRP A 269 19.31 1.11 13.61
CA TRP A 269 18.99 0.99 12.19
C TRP A 269 18.49 2.33 11.63
N TRP A 270 18.85 2.61 10.38
CA TRP A 270 18.39 3.77 9.64
C TRP A 270 17.48 3.35 8.50
N GLY A 271 16.19 3.67 8.60
CA GLY A 271 15.17 3.24 7.67
C GLY A 271 14.50 4.37 6.91
N MET A 272 13.71 3.98 5.92
CA MET A 272 12.94 4.90 5.07
C MET A 272 11.59 4.30 4.68
N TYR A 273 10.56 5.12 4.79
CA TYR A 273 9.33 5.01 3.99
C TYR A 273 9.37 6.07 2.92
N SER A 274 9.26 5.69 1.67
CA SER A 274 9.18 6.64 0.56
C SER A 274 8.22 6.11 -0.49
N PRO A 275 7.03 6.72 -0.65
CA PRO A 275 6.10 6.37 -1.71
C PRO A 275 6.50 7.02 -3.03
N ALA A 276 7.34 8.09 -2.99
CA ALA A 276 7.75 8.86 -4.15
C ALA A 276 9.26 8.76 -4.37
N GLY A 277 9.67 8.59 -5.63
CA GLY A 277 11.06 8.67 -6.05
C GLY A 277 11.64 10.08 -5.97
N ALA A 278 12.89 10.22 -6.37
CA ALA A 278 13.64 11.49 -6.34
C ALA A 278 12.97 12.61 -7.14
N GLY A 279 12.27 12.27 -8.22
CA GLY A 279 11.53 13.20 -9.06
C GLY A 279 10.09 13.46 -8.61
N GLY A 280 9.67 12.95 -7.44
CA GLY A 280 8.31 13.10 -6.93
C GLY A 280 7.28 12.14 -7.55
N GLY A 281 7.69 11.25 -8.44
CA GLY A 281 6.82 10.21 -9.02
C GLY A 281 6.48 9.11 -8.01
N TRP A 282 5.25 8.60 -8.06
CA TRP A 282 4.76 7.56 -7.16
C TRP A 282 5.05 6.16 -7.71
N ASP A 283 6.30 5.73 -7.64
CA ASP A 283 6.74 4.38 -7.96
C ASP A 283 7.42 3.77 -6.74
N HIS A 284 6.69 2.97 -6.00
CA HIS A 284 7.21 2.30 -4.80
C HIS A 284 8.40 1.37 -5.11
N GLY A 285 8.45 0.78 -6.31
CA GLY A 285 9.54 -0.10 -6.72
C GLY A 285 10.85 0.64 -6.90
N LYS A 286 10.77 1.90 -7.34
CA LYS A 286 11.94 2.74 -7.65
C LYS A 286 12.25 3.76 -6.54
N ALA A 287 11.26 4.14 -5.74
CA ALA A 287 11.34 5.25 -4.80
C ALA A 287 12.53 5.14 -3.83
N ILE A 288 12.78 3.96 -3.28
CA ILE A 288 13.88 3.74 -2.32
C ILE A 288 15.23 3.91 -3.00
N THR A 289 15.46 3.33 -4.18
CA THR A 289 16.74 3.44 -4.91
C THR A 289 17.01 4.88 -5.35
N ASP A 290 15.98 5.62 -5.74
CA ASP A 290 16.09 7.02 -6.15
C ASP A 290 16.50 7.92 -4.97
N VAL A 291 15.90 7.76 -3.80
CA VAL A 291 16.28 8.56 -2.63
C VAL A 291 17.63 8.11 -2.07
N GLU A 292 17.99 6.83 -2.13
CA GLU A 292 19.34 6.35 -1.78
C GLU A 292 20.43 6.94 -2.66
N ALA A 293 20.17 7.11 -3.97
CA ALA A 293 21.09 7.77 -4.89
C ALA A 293 21.32 9.24 -4.49
N GLN A 294 20.28 9.95 -4.01
CA GLN A 294 20.43 11.33 -3.55
C GLN A 294 21.22 11.42 -2.24
N VAL A 295 20.95 10.56 -1.27
CA VAL A 295 21.60 10.63 0.05
C VAL A 295 22.99 9.98 0.08
N GLY A 296 23.33 9.21 -0.95
CA GLY A 296 24.64 8.56 -1.08
C GLY A 296 24.83 7.37 -0.11
N ARG A 297 23.75 6.72 0.32
CA ARG A 297 23.81 5.46 1.11
C ARG A 297 22.54 4.64 0.96
N LYS A 298 22.63 3.31 1.18
CA LYS A 298 21.49 2.42 1.32
C LYS A 298 20.84 2.55 2.69
N PHE A 299 19.51 2.41 2.74
CA PHE A 299 18.78 2.29 3.99
C PHE A 299 18.84 0.85 4.50
N ASP A 300 18.89 0.71 5.83
CA ASP A 300 18.90 -0.58 6.49
C ASP A 300 17.51 -1.21 6.51
N ILE A 301 16.47 -0.38 6.69
CA ILE A 301 15.06 -0.79 6.75
C ILE A 301 14.28 -0.10 5.63
N VAL A 302 13.45 -0.87 4.94
CA VAL A 302 12.40 -0.35 4.03
C VAL A 302 11.05 -0.64 4.66
N HIS A 303 10.26 0.43 4.87
CA HIS A 303 8.92 0.35 5.45
C HIS A 303 7.88 0.30 4.35
N ARG A 304 6.87 -0.58 4.50
CA ARG A 304 5.76 -0.77 3.57
C ARG A 304 4.45 -0.96 4.33
N TYR A 305 3.37 -0.37 3.78
CA TYR A 305 2.01 -0.56 4.27
C TYR A 305 1.29 -1.59 3.42
N HIS A 306 0.57 -2.48 4.09
CA HIS A 306 -0.24 -3.52 3.49
C HIS A 306 -1.61 -3.58 4.15
N ASP A 307 -2.57 -4.22 3.51
CA ASP A 307 -3.94 -4.34 3.97
C ASP A 307 -4.44 -5.80 3.95
N PHE A 308 -5.70 -6.01 4.31
CA PHE A 308 -6.35 -7.32 4.31
C PHE A 308 -7.06 -7.65 3.00
N SER A 309 -6.85 -6.88 1.93
CA SER A 309 -7.43 -7.20 0.63
C SER A 309 -6.89 -8.53 0.10
N ASN A 310 -7.77 -9.32 -0.53
CA ASN A 310 -7.38 -10.55 -1.20
C ASN A 310 -6.87 -10.29 -2.62
N ALA A 311 -7.07 -9.08 -3.13
CA ALA A 311 -6.75 -8.69 -4.49
C ALA A 311 -5.59 -7.70 -4.52
N GLY A 312 -4.70 -7.86 -5.49
CA GLY A 312 -3.61 -6.93 -5.74
C GLY A 312 -2.40 -7.08 -4.81
N SER A 313 -1.46 -6.16 -4.94
CA SER A 313 -0.18 -6.18 -4.22
C SER A 313 -0.29 -5.88 -2.72
N ASN A 314 -1.35 -5.19 -2.27
CA ASN A 314 -1.45 -4.75 -0.89
C ASN A 314 -1.70 -5.89 0.10
N GLY A 315 -2.58 -6.85 -0.22
CA GLY A 315 -2.84 -8.01 0.64
C GLY A 315 -1.93 -9.20 0.36
N ALA A 316 -1.16 -9.19 -0.72
CA ALA A 316 -0.32 -10.32 -1.18
C ALA A 316 1.17 -10.06 -0.94
N PHE A 317 1.55 -9.64 0.26
CA PHE A 317 2.94 -9.39 0.64
C PHE A 317 3.61 -10.59 1.34
N PRO A 318 4.97 -10.70 1.32
CA PRO A 318 5.90 -9.91 0.54
C PRO A 318 5.71 -10.11 -0.97
N ASP A 319 5.77 -9.01 -1.72
CA ASP A 319 5.76 -9.04 -3.19
C ASP A 319 7.16 -9.33 -3.77
N ALA A 320 7.28 -9.30 -5.11
CA ALA A 320 8.55 -9.57 -5.78
C ALA A 320 9.62 -8.50 -5.47
N TYR A 321 9.20 -7.23 -5.41
CA TYR A 321 10.10 -6.12 -5.07
C TYR A 321 10.60 -6.25 -3.62
N GLU A 322 9.71 -6.49 -2.66
CA GLU A 322 10.04 -6.65 -1.25
C GLU A 322 10.95 -7.86 -1.01
N THR A 323 10.66 -8.95 -1.71
CA THR A 323 11.52 -10.14 -1.70
C THR A 323 12.92 -9.81 -2.25
N GLN A 324 13.01 -9.00 -3.29
CA GLN A 324 14.29 -8.54 -3.82
C GLN A 324 15.04 -7.64 -2.82
N GLN A 325 14.34 -6.73 -2.12
CA GLN A 325 14.96 -5.91 -1.08
C GLN A 325 15.57 -6.76 0.04
N MET A 326 14.89 -7.82 0.46
CA MET A 326 15.43 -8.78 1.44
C MET A 326 16.66 -9.51 0.91
N ARG A 327 16.66 -9.94 -0.35
CA ARG A 327 17.84 -10.57 -0.99
C ARG A 327 19.03 -9.63 -1.08
N GLU A 328 18.80 -8.33 -1.23
CA GLU A 328 19.83 -7.30 -1.21
C GLU A 328 20.33 -6.94 0.20
N GLY A 329 19.81 -7.61 1.22
CA GLY A 329 20.23 -7.48 2.63
C GLY A 329 19.53 -6.37 3.40
N ARG A 330 18.45 -5.77 2.86
CA ARG A 330 17.62 -4.82 3.61
C ARG A 330 16.64 -5.55 4.51
N LEU A 331 16.36 -4.97 5.65
CA LEU A 331 15.27 -5.39 6.53
C LEU A 331 13.97 -4.80 6.02
N MET A 332 12.90 -5.61 6.05
CA MET A 332 11.55 -5.11 5.73
C MET A 332 10.77 -4.86 7.01
N PHE A 333 10.03 -3.76 7.04
CA PHE A 333 8.99 -3.50 8.04
C PHE A 333 7.64 -3.40 7.33
N PHE A 334 6.75 -4.31 7.66
CA PHE A 334 5.38 -4.37 7.14
C PHE A 334 4.41 -3.87 8.20
N ALA A 335 3.79 -2.70 7.98
CA ALA A 335 2.61 -2.27 8.72
C ALA A 335 1.38 -2.85 8.00
N TRP A 336 0.66 -3.75 8.68
CA TRP A 336 -0.45 -4.49 8.10
C TRP A 336 -1.78 -4.03 8.69
N GLU A 337 -2.54 -3.26 7.88
CA GLU A 337 -3.74 -2.56 8.28
C GLU A 337 -4.99 -3.41 8.13
N SER A 338 -5.86 -3.43 9.15
CA SER A 338 -7.18 -4.06 9.08
C SER A 338 -8.15 -3.19 8.29
N ARG A 339 -7.91 -3.12 6.99
CA ARG A 339 -8.71 -2.41 5.98
C ARG A 339 -8.47 -2.99 4.60
N ASP A 340 -9.23 -2.52 3.63
CA ASP A 340 -8.97 -2.68 2.20
C ASP A 340 -8.73 -1.29 1.62
N PHE A 341 -7.49 -0.98 1.22
CA PHE A 341 -7.12 0.32 0.67
C PHE A 341 -7.81 0.59 -0.67
N SER A 342 -8.03 -0.44 -1.48
CA SER A 342 -8.64 -0.30 -2.80
C SER A 342 -10.14 -0.03 -2.73
N ALA A 343 -10.84 -0.70 -1.81
CA ALA A 343 -12.26 -0.51 -1.57
C ALA A 343 -12.54 0.68 -0.63
N GLY A 344 -11.52 1.24 0.03
CA GLY A 344 -11.69 2.28 1.06
C GLY A 344 -12.49 1.81 2.27
N THR A 345 -12.54 0.49 2.53
CA THR A 345 -13.32 -0.09 3.61
C THR A 345 -12.47 -0.42 4.82
N THR A 346 -13.05 -0.26 6.00
CA THR A 346 -12.41 -0.59 7.28
C THR A 346 -12.90 -1.96 7.76
N LEU A 347 -11.97 -2.83 8.13
CA LEU A 347 -12.25 -4.11 8.76
C LEU A 347 -12.22 -3.94 10.29
N LYS A 348 -13.27 -4.34 10.97
CA LYS A 348 -13.33 -4.29 12.42
C LYS A 348 -12.40 -5.34 13.05
N TRP A 349 -11.80 -5.01 14.20
CA TRP A 349 -10.97 -5.97 14.94
C TRP A 349 -11.74 -7.23 15.34
N ALA A 350 -13.06 -7.07 15.63
CA ALA A 350 -13.93 -8.22 15.88
C ALA A 350 -14.02 -9.18 14.68
N ASP A 351 -13.95 -8.67 13.47
CA ASP A 351 -13.95 -9.52 12.26
C ASP A 351 -12.63 -10.27 12.09
N VAL A 352 -11.50 -9.65 12.49
CA VAL A 352 -10.18 -10.30 12.45
C VAL A 352 -10.14 -11.54 13.35
N TYR A 353 -10.56 -11.42 14.62
CA TYR A 353 -10.53 -12.58 15.54
C TYR A 353 -11.76 -13.49 15.48
N SER A 354 -12.71 -13.24 14.59
CA SER A 354 -13.89 -14.11 14.40
C SER A 354 -13.61 -15.40 13.61
N GLY A 355 -12.41 -15.49 13.01
CA GLY A 355 -12.05 -16.57 12.10
C GLY A 355 -12.36 -16.29 10.62
N ARG A 356 -13.11 -15.22 10.30
CA ARG A 356 -13.44 -14.86 8.91
C ARG A 356 -12.21 -14.49 8.07
N GLN A 357 -11.13 -14.02 8.71
CA GLN A 357 -9.88 -13.63 8.06
C GLN A 357 -8.79 -14.71 8.14
N ASP A 358 -9.11 -15.89 8.60
CA ASP A 358 -8.14 -16.97 8.83
C ASP A 358 -7.32 -17.32 7.59
N ALA A 359 -7.99 -17.47 6.45
CA ALA A 359 -7.31 -17.79 5.19
C ALA A 359 -6.32 -16.69 4.77
N THR A 360 -6.69 -15.42 4.94
CA THR A 360 -5.82 -14.28 4.66
C THR A 360 -4.62 -14.26 5.61
N ILE A 361 -4.87 -14.42 6.91
CA ILE A 361 -3.81 -14.42 7.93
C ILE A 361 -2.83 -15.57 7.71
N ASP A 362 -3.32 -16.78 7.46
CA ASP A 362 -2.48 -17.95 7.22
C ASP A 362 -1.68 -17.85 5.93
N ALA A 363 -2.25 -17.26 4.88
CA ALA A 363 -1.55 -17.02 3.63
C ALA A 363 -0.38 -16.04 3.81
N VAL A 364 -0.59 -14.93 4.55
CA VAL A 364 0.48 -13.97 4.88
C VAL A 364 1.53 -14.65 5.74
N ALA A 365 1.13 -15.36 6.81
CA ALA A 365 2.06 -16.08 7.68
C ALA A 365 2.90 -17.10 6.89
N GLY A 366 2.28 -17.83 5.95
CA GLY A 366 2.98 -18.78 5.08
C GLY A 366 4.04 -18.11 4.21
N ARG A 367 3.72 -16.95 3.62
CA ARG A 367 4.68 -16.16 2.81
C ARG A 367 5.81 -15.61 3.66
N ILE A 368 5.51 -15.03 4.84
CA ILE A 368 6.54 -14.55 5.78
C ILE A 368 7.47 -15.69 6.19
N ARG A 369 6.93 -16.85 6.58
CA ARG A 369 7.74 -18.04 6.88
C ARG A 369 8.65 -18.42 5.72
N ALA A 370 8.14 -18.39 4.51
CA ALA A 370 8.86 -18.80 3.29
C ALA A 370 10.03 -17.88 2.95
N THR A 371 10.07 -16.64 3.46
CA THR A 371 11.23 -15.75 3.27
C THR A 371 12.50 -16.30 3.92
N GLY A 372 12.38 -17.07 4.99
CA GLY A 372 13.49 -17.64 5.74
C GLY A 372 14.34 -16.62 6.51
N VAL A 373 14.02 -15.33 6.42
CA VAL A 373 14.73 -14.23 7.11
C VAL A 373 13.80 -13.50 8.07
N PRO A 374 14.31 -12.93 9.18
CA PRO A 374 13.48 -12.13 10.07
C PRO A 374 12.97 -10.87 9.38
N VAL A 375 11.68 -10.56 9.62
CA VAL A 375 11.02 -9.34 9.12
C VAL A 375 10.28 -8.66 10.26
N PHE A 376 10.24 -7.34 10.29
CA PHE A 376 9.40 -6.59 11.21
C PHE A 376 7.94 -6.64 10.75
N MET A 377 7.03 -6.90 11.69
CA MET A 377 5.59 -6.98 11.46
C MET A 377 4.85 -6.12 12.47
N GLY A 378 4.09 -5.14 12.01
CA GLY A 378 3.10 -4.41 12.78
C GLY A 378 1.69 -4.80 12.34
N PHE A 379 0.79 -5.01 13.29
CA PHE A 379 -0.64 -5.17 13.00
C PHE A 379 -1.35 -3.89 13.47
N ASP A 380 -2.02 -3.18 12.54
CA ASP A 380 -2.69 -1.90 12.79
C ASP A 380 -1.83 -0.91 13.61
N HIS A 381 -1.04 -0.11 12.93
CA HIS A 381 -0.32 0.99 13.59
C HIS A 381 -1.29 2.09 14.01
N GLU A 382 -0.94 2.87 15.03
CA GLU A 382 -1.74 3.97 15.54
C GLU A 382 -3.22 3.61 15.84
N PRO A 383 -3.51 2.46 16.51
CA PRO A 383 -4.88 1.99 16.74
C PRO A 383 -5.70 2.95 17.61
N GLU A 384 -5.05 3.84 18.35
CA GLU A 384 -5.70 4.86 19.16
C GLU A 384 -6.48 5.89 18.34
N ASP A 385 -6.19 6.09 17.07
CA ASP A 385 -6.92 6.99 16.17
C ASP A 385 -7.93 6.27 15.25
N GLU A 386 -8.17 4.99 15.50
CA GLU A 386 -9.03 4.13 14.68
C GLU A 386 -10.33 3.65 15.42
N PRO A 387 -11.16 4.56 15.95
CA PRO A 387 -12.33 4.18 16.74
C PRO A 387 -13.39 3.42 15.92
N ALA A 388 -13.36 3.52 14.60
CA ALA A 388 -14.25 2.77 13.71
C ALA A 388 -13.94 1.27 13.66
N LYS A 389 -12.72 0.85 14.00
CA LYS A 389 -12.29 -0.55 14.01
C LYS A 389 -12.73 -1.31 15.26
N GLY A 390 -12.94 -0.61 16.39
CA GLY A 390 -13.39 -1.23 17.63
C GLY A 390 -12.85 -0.55 18.90
N SER A 391 -12.96 -1.26 20.02
CA SER A 391 -12.42 -0.85 21.33
C SER A 391 -10.97 -1.27 21.52
N ASP A 392 -10.27 -0.67 22.48
CA ASP A 392 -8.89 -1.00 22.87
C ASP A 392 -8.75 -2.51 23.19
N ALA A 393 -9.72 -3.09 23.88
CA ALA A 393 -9.74 -4.52 24.20
C ALA A 393 -9.91 -5.41 22.95
N GLU A 394 -10.68 -4.98 21.97
CA GLU A 394 -10.83 -5.70 20.69
C GLU A 394 -9.55 -5.64 19.86
N PHE A 395 -8.84 -4.49 19.87
CA PHE A 395 -7.51 -4.38 19.27
C PHE A 395 -6.54 -5.40 19.87
N VAL A 396 -6.41 -5.42 21.20
CA VAL A 396 -5.53 -6.37 21.89
C VAL A 396 -5.89 -7.82 21.57
N ARG A 397 -7.19 -8.13 21.50
CA ARG A 397 -7.66 -9.47 21.13
C ARG A 397 -7.30 -9.81 19.69
N ALA A 398 -7.49 -8.89 18.75
CA ALA A 398 -7.14 -9.09 17.34
C ALA A 398 -5.62 -9.25 17.15
N TRP A 399 -4.82 -8.40 17.81
CA TRP A 399 -3.36 -8.52 17.82
C TRP A 399 -2.90 -9.91 18.25
N ARG A 400 -3.37 -10.37 19.43
CA ARG A 400 -3.00 -11.68 19.96
C ARG A 400 -3.46 -12.83 19.04
N TYR A 401 -4.63 -12.68 18.44
CA TYR A 401 -5.16 -13.66 17.49
C TYR A 401 -4.26 -13.79 16.25
N VAL A 402 -3.89 -12.67 15.63
CA VAL A 402 -2.98 -12.66 14.47
C VAL A 402 -1.62 -13.25 14.85
N TYR A 403 -1.05 -12.84 15.97
CA TYR A 403 0.21 -13.39 16.50
C TYR A 403 0.15 -14.92 16.64
N GLU A 404 -0.90 -15.45 17.28
CA GLU A 404 -1.05 -16.89 17.54
C GLU A 404 -1.25 -17.68 16.24
N ARG A 405 -1.91 -17.10 15.25
CA ARG A 405 -2.03 -17.72 13.92
C ARG A 405 -0.68 -17.79 13.20
N PHE A 406 0.12 -16.74 13.26
CA PHE A 406 1.49 -16.75 12.72
C PHE A 406 2.34 -17.83 13.42
N ALA A 407 2.27 -17.90 14.74
CA ALA A 407 2.96 -18.92 15.51
C ALA A 407 2.52 -20.35 15.10
N LYS A 408 1.22 -20.58 14.95
CA LYS A 408 0.64 -21.85 14.48
C LYS A 408 1.10 -22.21 13.06
N ALA A 409 1.21 -21.22 12.17
CA ALA A 409 1.72 -21.41 10.81
C ALA A 409 3.24 -21.62 10.75
N GLY A 410 3.95 -21.52 11.89
CA GLY A 410 5.39 -21.63 11.96
C GLY A 410 6.16 -20.41 11.44
N ALA A 411 5.53 -19.25 11.32
CA ALA A 411 6.15 -17.99 10.91
C ALA A 411 6.90 -17.32 12.09
N THR A 412 7.85 -18.04 12.67
CA THR A 412 8.63 -17.59 13.84
C THR A 412 9.65 -16.50 13.53
N ASN A 413 9.84 -16.21 12.25
CA ASN A 413 10.67 -15.14 11.73
C ASN A 413 9.95 -13.77 11.66
N ALA A 414 8.66 -13.70 12.01
CA ALA A 414 8.00 -12.42 12.26
C ALA A 414 8.50 -11.81 13.57
N VAL A 415 8.95 -10.55 13.50
CA VAL A 415 9.41 -9.74 14.64
C VAL A 415 8.35 -8.68 14.90
N TRP A 416 7.62 -8.80 16.00
CA TRP A 416 6.39 -8.05 16.24
C TRP A 416 6.66 -6.67 16.81
N VAL A 417 6.18 -5.63 16.11
CA VAL A 417 6.37 -4.21 16.43
C VAL A 417 5.03 -3.59 16.78
N TRP A 418 4.83 -3.27 18.06
CA TRP A 418 3.64 -2.56 18.53
C TRP A 418 3.87 -1.05 18.35
N THR A 419 3.14 -0.44 17.42
CA THR A 419 3.33 0.94 16.99
C THR A 419 2.16 1.81 17.40
N MET A 420 2.45 2.90 18.11
CA MET A 420 1.50 3.90 18.58
C MET A 420 1.87 5.28 18.02
N MET A 421 0.89 6.16 17.86
CA MET A 421 1.14 7.56 17.50
C MET A 421 2.04 8.26 18.53
N GLY A 422 1.92 7.90 19.81
CA GLY A 422 2.70 8.48 20.91
C GLY A 422 2.24 9.87 21.32
N TRP A 423 1.06 10.32 20.88
CA TRP A 423 0.51 11.61 21.28
C TRP A 423 -0.03 11.60 22.72
N SER A 424 0.35 12.62 23.50
CA SER A 424 -0.02 12.72 24.92
C SER A 424 -1.53 12.74 25.19
N GLY A 425 -2.34 13.14 24.22
CA GLY A 425 -3.80 13.08 24.30
C GLY A 425 -4.37 11.67 24.47
N HIS A 426 -3.59 10.64 24.12
CA HIS A 426 -3.99 9.22 24.22
C HIS A 426 -3.26 8.45 25.33
N TYR A 427 -2.43 9.07 26.15
CA TYR A 427 -1.63 8.41 27.18
C TYR A 427 -2.45 7.51 28.13
N SER A 428 -3.66 7.91 28.47
CA SER A 428 -4.55 7.09 29.33
C SER A 428 -5.00 5.77 28.70
N ARG A 429 -4.88 5.61 27.37
CA ARG A 429 -5.34 4.44 26.63
C ARG A 429 -4.22 3.43 26.36
N TYR A 430 -2.97 3.86 26.26
CA TYR A 430 -1.88 2.99 25.79
C TYR A 430 -1.66 1.73 26.63
N ALA A 431 -1.89 1.78 27.93
CA ALA A 431 -1.85 0.59 28.76
C ALA A 431 -2.93 -0.44 28.38
N GLY A 432 -4.11 0.03 27.98
CA GLY A 432 -5.22 -0.80 27.49
C GLY A 432 -5.02 -1.35 26.09
N LEU A 433 -4.18 -0.67 25.28
CA LEU A 433 -3.81 -1.07 23.92
C LEU A 433 -2.58 -1.99 23.87
N TYR A 434 -1.88 -2.20 24.99
CA TYR A 434 -0.68 -3.03 25.00
C TYR A 434 -1.02 -4.53 25.02
N PRO A 435 -0.61 -5.29 23.99
CA PRO A 435 -0.94 -6.73 23.91
C PRO A 435 -0.24 -7.59 24.98
N GLY A 436 0.78 -7.06 25.61
CA GLY A 436 1.61 -7.72 26.61
C GLY A 436 2.94 -8.23 26.06
N ASP A 437 3.94 -8.34 26.93
CA ASP A 437 5.35 -8.62 26.58
C ASP A 437 5.57 -9.89 25.76
N ARG A 438 4.71 -10.91 25.93
CA ARG A 438 4.77 -12.16 25.17
C ARG A 438 4.49 -11.96 23.69
N TYR A 439 3.68 -10.96 23.33
CA TYR A 439 3.16 -10.74 22.00
C TYR A 439 3.85 -9.59 21.26
N VAL A 440 4.82 -8.95 21.90
CA VAL A 440 5.52 -7.77 21.40
C VAL A 440 7.03 -7.99 21.50
N ASP A 441 7.74 -7.82 20.39
CA ASP A 441 9.21 -7.86 20.36
C ASP A 441 9.80 -6.45 20.44
N TRP A 442 9.16 -5.45 19.83
CA TRP A 442 9.56 -4.05 19.79
C TRP A 442 8.39 -3.13 20.14
N VAL A 443 8.68 -2.06 20.86
CA VAL A 443 7.74 -0.96 21.07
C VAL A 443 8.10 0.19 20.15
N ALA A 444 7.12 0.68 19.37
CA ALA A 444 7.35 1.74 18.41
C ALA A 444 6.37 2.91 18.56
N TYR A 445 6.76 4.07 18.03
CA TYR A 445 5.91 5.24 17.96
C TYR A 445 6.33 6.17 16.82
N ASP A 446 5.44 7.16 16.51
CA ASP A 446 5.47 7.95 15.29
C ASP A 446 5.58 9.46 15.60
N PRO A 447 6.76 9.95 16.05
CA PRO A 447 6.92 11.34 16.48
C PRO A 447 7.21 12.28 15.31
N TYR A 448 6.47 13.40 15.25
CA TYR A 448 6.66 14.41 14.22
C TYR A 448 6.90 15.82 14.78
N ASN A 449 7.77 16.57 14.10
CA ASN A 449 7.83 18.01 14.20
C ASN A 449 6.90 18.63 13.15
N PHE A 450 5.63 18.81 13.54
CA PHE A 450 4.59 19.28 12.61
C PHE A 450 4.69 20.76 12.25
N HIS A 451 5.42 21.58 12.93
CA HIS A 451 5.55 23.02 12.77
C HIS A 451 4.77 23.63 11.58
N VAL A 452 3.86 24.56 11.82
CA VAL A 452 2.91 25.20 10.87
C VAL A 452 1.98 24.25 10.11
N CYS A 453 1.91 22.98 10.51
CA CYS A 453 0.94 22.03 9.99
C CYS A 453 0.34 21.21 11.13
N ASN A 454 -0.74 20.48 10.87
CA ASN A 454 -1.49 19.70 11.86
C ASN A 454 -1.87 20.50 13.13
N GLY A 455 -2.20 21.79 12.98
CA GLY A 455 -2.57 22.67 14.08
C GLY A 455 -1.41 23.08 15.01
N SER A 456 -0.17 22.67 14.73
CA SER A 456 1.01 23.06 15.52
C SER A 456 1.64 24.34 14.98
N THR A 457 1.98 25.27 15.87
CA THR A 457 2.77 26.48 15.53
C THR A 457 4.18 26.42 16.10
N VAL A 458 4.51 25.36 16.86
CA VAL A 458 5.76 25.22 17.58
C VAL A 458 6.76 24.41 16.79
N TRP A 459 7.98 24.96 16.60
CA TRP A 459 9.13 24.19 16.13
C TRP A 459 9.69 23.34 17.28
N LYS A 460 9.76 22.04 17.08
CA LYS A 460 10.34 21.10 18.06
C LYS A 460 11.73 20.67 17.59
N SER A 461 12.70 20.67 18.51
CA SER A 461 14.00 20.04 18.24
C SER A 461 13.84 18.52 18.08
N PRO A 462 14.82 17.82 17.47
CA PRO A 462 14.79 16.36 17.42
C PRO A 462 14.60 15.69 18.78
N SER A 463 15.33 16.14 19.80
CA SER A 463 15.23 15.61 21.16
C SER A 463 13.82 15.80 21.74
N THR A 464 13.25 17.00 21.62
CA THR A 464 11.87 17.26 22.07
C THR A 464 10.83 16.43 21.29
N THR A 465 11.09 16.18 20.00
CA THR A 465 10.20 15.39 19.16
C THR A 465 10.11 13.94 19.63
N VAL A 466 11.23 13.32 19.98
CA VAL A 466 11.29 11.89 20.37
C VAL A 466 11.03 11.64 21.85
N ASP A 467 11.25 12.63 22.73
CA ASP A 467 11.35 12.46 24.18
C ASP A 467 10.01 12.15 24.87
N GLY A 468 8.91 12.76 24.44
CA GLY A 468 7.64 12.74 25.18
C GLY A 468 7.14 11.32 25.47
N PHE A 469 6.88 10.53 24.43
CA PHE A 469 6.40 9.16 24.60
C PHE A 469 7.50 8.20 25.09
N TYR A 470 8.76 8.48 24.74
CA TYR A 470 9.89 7.71 25.25
C TYR A 470 9.93 7.70 26.78
N ARG A 471 9.81 8.87 27.44
CA ARG A 471 9.76 8.99 28.89
C ARG A 471 8.49 8.38 29.47
N TRP A 472 7.34 8.64 28.85
CA TRP A 472 6.09 8.08 29.30
C TRP A 472 6.11 6.54 29.36
N LEU A 473 6.69 5.88 28.35
CA LEU A 473 6.88 4.42 28.34
C LEU A 473 7.74 3.95 29.52
N ASP A 474 8.81 4.69 29.88
CA ASP A 474 9.67 4.37 31.01
C ASP A 474 8.96 4.55 32.34
N GLU A 475 8.22 5.65 32.50
CA GLU A 475 7.46 5.98 33.70
C GLU A 475 6.31 4.99 33.97
N ASN A 476 5.71 4.43 32.92
CA ASN A 476 4.59 3.48 33.02
C ASN A 476 5.00 2.01 32.88
N GLY A 477 6.28 1.72 32.67
CA GLY A 477 6.82 0.35 32.62
C GLY A 477 6.35 -0.49 31.42
N ILE A 478 5.71 0.12 30.40
CA ILE A 478 5.18 -0.58 29.23
C ILE A 478 6.33 -0.98 28.32
N GLY A 479 6.49 -2.29 28.07
CA GLY A 479 7.57 -2.82 27.27
C GLY A 479 8.95 -2.44 27.81
N ALA A 480 9.15 -2.42 29.14
CA ALA A 480 10.33 -1.86 29.80
C ALA A 480 11.66 -2.47 29.31
N GLY A 481 11.65 -3.79 29.00
CA GLY A 481 12.81 -4.53 28.49
C GLY A 481 12.91 -4.59 26.95
N LYS A 482 12.00 -3.94 26.23
CA LYS A 482 11.92 -4.03 24.77
C LYS A 482 12.78 -2.94 24.11
N PRO A 483 13.41 -3.23 22.96
CA PRO A 483 13.96 -2.20 22.10
C PRO A 483 12.85 -1.30 21.59
N ARG A 484 13.19 -0.03 21.33
CA ARG A 484 12.24 0.96 20.77
C ARG A 484 12.57 1.28 19.32
N MET A 485 11.54 1.62 18.59
CA MET A 485 11.63 2.05 17.21
C MET A 485 10.86 3.36 17.03
N LEU A 486 11.42 4.29 16.27
CA LEU A 486 10.60 5.30 15.60
C LEU A 486 10.14 4.67 14.30
N ALA A 487 8.89 4.13 14.29
CA ALA A 487 8.36 3.42 13.13
C ALA A 487 8.08 4.40 11.99
N GLU A 488 7.73 5.61 12.36
CA GLU A 488 7.76 6.80 11.53
C GLU A 488 8.40 7.94 12.31
N PHE A 489 9.07 8.83 11.62
CA PHE A 489 9.40 10.16 12.15
C PHE A 489 9.61 11.14 11.01
N GLY A 490 9.35 12.42 11.28
CA GLY A 490 9.52 13.45 10.26
C GLY A 490 9.57 14.85 10.82
N THR A 491 9.99 15.78 9.98
CA THR A 491 9.96 17.22 10.26
C THR A 491 9.44 17.98 9.04
N ASN A 492 8.45 18.85 9.28
CA ASN A 492 8.04 19.83 8.29
C ASN A 492 9.16 20.86 8.07
N PHE A 493 9.05 21.70 7.04
CA PHE A 493 9.97 22.82 6.86
C PHE A 493 9.53 24.05 7.69
N ASN A 494 10.45 24.99 7.87
CA ASN A 494 10.16 26.26 8.52
C ASN A 494 10.47 27.40 7.54
N SER A 495 9.43 28.01 6.97
CA SER A 495 9.58 29.10 6.00
C SER A 495 10.21 30.37 6.58
N ALA A 496 10.10 30.59 7.91
CA ALA A 496 10.72 31.72 8.60
C ALA A 496 12.21 31.48 8.88
N ASP A 497 12.68 30.22 8.81
CA ASP A 497 14.08 29.83 9.01
C ASP A 497 14.43 28.68 8.05
N PRO A 498 14.80 28.98 6.80
CA PRO A 498 15.06 27.96 5.77
C PRO A 498 16.14 26.92 6.15
N GLY A 499 17.09 27.28 7.01
CA GLY A 499 18.11 26.37 7.51
C GLY A 499 17.67 25.45 8.65
N ALA A 500 16.47 25.64 9.21
CA ALA A 500 16.02 24.90 10.40
C ALA A 500 15.92 23.39 10.13
N LYS A 501 15.40 22.97 8.97
CA LYS A 501 15.26 21.54 8.61
C LYS A 501 16.62 20.86 8.45
N GLN A 502 17.60 21.55 7.88
CA GLN A 502 18.99 21.05 7.81
C GLN A 502 19.58 20.80 9.20
N ARG A 503 19.49 21.80 10.10
CA ARG A 503 19.99 21.68 11.49
C ARG A 503 19.27 20.58 12.24
N TRP A 504 17.95 20.46 12.07
CA TRP A 504 17.16 19.41 12.68
C TRP A 504 17.69 18.02 12.34
N PHE A 505 18.00 17.77 11.08
CA PHE A 505 18.61 16.50 10.66
C PHE A 505 20.01 16.32 11.24
N GLN A 506 20.83 17.37 11.27
CA GLN A 506 22.19 17.29 11.82
C GLN A 506 22.21 16.96 13.33
N GLU A 507 21.20 17.44 14.07
CA GLU A 507 21.04 17.19 15.51
C GLU A 507 20.40 15.82 15.83
N PHE A 508 19.71 15.20 14.88
CA PHE A 508 18.94 13.97 15.11
C PHE A 508 19.77 12.79 15.64
N PRO A 509 21.00 12.51 15.16
CA PRO A 509 21.84 11.45 15.73
C PRO A 509 22.16 11.68 17.22
N ALA A 510 22.33 12.91 17.65
CA ALA A 510 22.55 13.22 19.06
C ALA A 510 21.31 12.93 19.90
N ALA A 511 20.12 13.25 19.38
CA ALA A 511 18.86 12.91 20.03
C ALA A 511 18.69 11.38 20.19
N LEU A 512 19.03 10.58 19.18
CA LEU A 512 18.99 9.12 19.29
C LEU A 512 20.00 8.57 20.31
N LYS A 513 21.20 9.12 20.37
CA LYS A 513 22.22 8.74 21.38
C LYS A 513 21.76 9.00 22.81
N ALA A 514 20.98 10.06 23.01
CA ALA A 514 20.36 10.38 24.31
C ALA A 514 19.19 9.43 24.69
N HIS A 515 18.67 8.66 23.73
CA HIS A 515 17.57 7.72 23.90
C HIS A 515 18.01 6.29 23.54
N PRO A 516 18.89 5.63 24.29
CA PRO A 516 19.62 4.44 23.88
C PRO A 516 18.77 3.18 23.70
N LYS A 517 17.51 3.16 24.17
CA LYS A 517 16.56 2.08 23.85
C LYS A 517 16.04 2.16 22.41
N ILE A 518 16.16 3.32 21.74
CA ILE A 518 15.81 3.45 20.31
C ILE A 518 16.89 2.77 19.49
N LYS A 519 16.51 1.66 18.85
CA LYS A 519 17.39 0.78 18.07
C LYS A 519 17.05 0.80 16.57
N ALA A 520 16.02 1.52 16.17
CA ALA A 520 15.64 1.76 14.78
C ALA A 520 14.93 3.11 14.66
N ALA A 521 15.16 3.82 13.56
CA ALA A 521 14.47 5.04 13.21
C ALA A 521 14.19 5.06 11.69
N ILE A 522 12.91 5.16 11.31
CA ILE A 522 12.43 5.10 9.94
C ILE A 522 11.86 6.46 9.55
N TYR A 523 12.50 7.13 8.61
CA TYR A 523 12.04 8.44 8.15
C TYR A 523 10.83 8.29 7.23
N PHE A 524 9.77 9.07 7.51
CA PHE A 524 8.56 9.12 6.69
C PHE A 524 8.71 10.19 5.61
N ASN A 525 9.23 9.80 4.44
CA ASN A 525 9.54 10.70 3.33
C ASN A 525 8.32 10.92 2.45
N SER A 526 7.34 11.70 2.92
CA SER A 526 6.10 11.98 2.19
C SER A 526 5.99 13.45 1.79
N PRO A 527 5.75 13.76 0.50
CA PRO A 527 5.58 15.13 0.02
C PRO A 527 4.22 15.74 0.34
N GLY A 528 3.30 14.97 0.88
CA GLY A 528 1.94 15.41 1.09
C GLY A 528 1.24 14.60 2.19
N MET A 529 1.82 14.55 3.39
CA MET A 529 1.16 13.96 4.55
C MET A 529 -0.07 14.81 4.90
N THR A 530 -1.26 14.30 4.55
CA THR A 530 -2.52 14.99 4.83
C THR A 530 -2.94 14.67 6.26
N THR A 531 -3.07 15.71 7.08
CA THR A 531 -3.63 15.62 8.42
C THR A 531 -5.07 16.13 8.43
N ARG A 532 -5.74 16.09 9.58
CA ARG A 532 -7.11 16.63 9.73
C ARG A 532 -7.20 18.13 9.43
N THR A 533 -6.13 18.89 9.55
CA THR A 533 -6.14 20.36 9.48
C THR A 533 -5.32 20.92 8.31
N SER A 534 -4.37 20.18 7.78
CA SER A 534 -3.46 20.67 6.75
C SER A 534 -2.64 19.54 6.09
N THR A 535 -1.92 19.89 5.03
CA THR A 535 -0.92 19.04 4.40
C THR A 535 0.46 19.44 4.88
N CYS A 536 1.24 18.49 5.36
CA CYS A 536 2.61 18.66 5.82
C CYS A 536 3.59 18.10 4.79
N ASP A 537 4.68 18.83 4.52
CA ASP A 537 5.77 18.34 3.68
C ASP A 537 6.87 17.72 4.55
N MET A 538 6.90 16.39 4.58
CA MET A 538 7.91 15.62 5.32
C MET A 538 9.07 15.16 4.44
N THR A 539 9.20 15.65 3.18
CA THR A 539 10.30 15.22 2.31
C THR A 539 11.67 15.59 2.87
N MET A 540 12.59 14.64 2.88
CA MET A 540 13.97 14.85 3.32
C MET A 540 14.76 15.78 2.36
N ASN A 541 14.27 15.93 1.13
CA ASN A 541 14.85 16.73 0.05
C ASN A 541 13.99 17.95 -0.31
N HIS A 542 13.28 18.51 0.67
CA HIS A 542 12.50 19.76 0.50
C HIS A 542 13.31 20.84 -0.23
N ASP A 543 14.57 20.98 0.14
CA ASP A 543 15.58 21.79 -0.55
C ASP A 543 16.97 21.11 -0.43
N ALA A 544 17.96 21.70 -1.10
CA ALA A 544 19.33 21.17 -1.10
C ALA A 544 19.97 21.14 0.30
N SER A 545 19.62 22.10 1.17
CA SER A 545 20.16 22.17 2.54
C SER A 545 19.57 21.06 3.43
N ALA A 546 18.26 20.81 3.32
CA ALA A 546 17.59 19.72 4.01
C ALA A 546 18.17 18.36 3.60
N LEU A 547 18.34 18.13 2.28
CA LEU A 547 18.98 16.92 1.76
C LEU A 547 20.42 16.74 2.29
N ALA A 548 21.20 17.82 2.33
CA ALA A 548 22.57 17.77 2.87
C ALA A 548 22.58 17.39 4.36
N GLY A 549 21.67 17.97 5.16
CA GLY A 549 21.51 17.66 6.58
C GLY A 549 21.10 16.22 6.80
N PHE A 550 20.10 15.71 6.06
CA PHE A 550 19.66 14.33 6.12
C PHE A 550 20.77 13.33 5.74
N SER A 551 21.48 13.64 4.64
CA SER A 551 22.62 12.83 4.19
C SER A 551 23.76 12.81 5.21
N GLN A 552 24.01 13.93 5.90
CA GLN A 552 24.99 14.00 6.98
C GLN A 552 24.56 13.15 8.18
N ALA A 553 23.32 13.26 8.62
CA ALA A 553 22.77 12.45 9.71
C ALA A 553 22.94 10.95 9.45
N GLY A 554 22.56 10.49 8.26
CA GLY A 554 22.71 9.08 7.87
C GLY A 554 24.15 8.58 7.82
N ARG A 555 25.16 9.45 7.83
CA ARG A 555 26.58 9.11 7.89
C ARG A 555 27.14 9.02 9.32
N ASP A 556 26.35 9.39 10.34
CA ASP A 556 26.79 9.25 11.74
C ASP A 556 27.07 7.79 12.08
N GLY A 557 28.15 7.52 12.80
CA GLY A 557 28.59 6.16 13.16
C GLY A 557 27.56 5.39 14.00
N TYR A 558 26.68 6.09 14.71
CA TYR A 558 25.57 5.48 15.47
C TYR A 558 24.51 4.85 14.55
N LEU A 559 24.31 5.41 13.34
CA LEU A 559 23.36 4.95 12.33
C LEU A 559 24.00 4.07 11.26
N ARG A 560 25.32 3.84 11.34
CA ARG A 560 26.03 2.93 10.46
C ARG A 560 26.07 1.55 11.07
N GLN A 561 25.02 0.81 10.90
CA GLN A 561 25.06 -0.61 11.18
C GLN A 561 25.85 -1.32 10.06
N PRO A 562 26.57 -2.39 10.36
CA PRO A 562 27.13 -3.24 9.34
C PRO A 562 25.97 -3.96 8.62
N THR A 563 25.31 -3.27 7.70
CA THR A 563 24.49 -3.92 6.69
C THR A 563 25.46 -4.72 5.84
N GLY A 564 25.43 -6.04 6.01
CA GLY A 564 26.37 -6.93 5.41
C GLY A 564 26.69 -6.56 3.97
N GLY A 565 27.91 -6.14 3.75
CA GLY A 565 28.52 -6.35 2.47
C GLY A 565 28.34 -7.83 2.17
N SER A 566 27.67 -8.15 1.05
CA SER A 566 27.41 -9.52 0.57
C SER A 566 26.94 -10.49 1.67
N ARG A 567 25.62 -10.49 1.94
CA ARG A 567 24.95 -11.67 2.47
C ARG A 567 24.70 -12.67 1.35
#